data_13389fe6f95e8108ad2de3adea22949b
#
_entry.id   13389fe6f95e8108ad2de3adea22949b
#
_cell.length_a   1.000
_cell.length_b   1.000
_cell.length_c   1.000
_cell.angle_alpha   90.00
_cell.angle_beta   90.00
_cell.angle_gamma   90.00
#
_symmetry.space_group_name_H-M   'P 1'
#
loop_
_entity.id
_entity.type
_entity.pdbx_description
1 polymer ?
#
loop_
_entity_poly.entity_id
_entity_poly.type
_entity_poly.pdbx_seq_one_letter_code
_entity_poly.pdbx_strand_id
1 'polypeptide(L)'
;MRILVDAMGGDNAPDQIALGAIQAAKDFGCEAVLVGRGEAILQALKDQGIETLPKGVEIANADDVVDMHDDPATVVKKKKDSSMVVGLTMLKEGGGDAFVSAGSTGALLSAATLIVRRVKGIRRAAMGPQIPTRTGRECVLIDCGATADCTPEFLLQFAFMGSYYAEKVLGIENPRVALLNIGAEDSKGGELQKAVYPLLKQAGEAGKINFTGNIEARDVPLGGADVVVSDGFSGNILLKGIEGTALFMASMMKDMFKKNILTKLAALLCMDGVKAFKKKMDYRETGGTALIGLNKPVIKAHGSSDALAVRNAIRQAIGAVEADVAGTLAANIDQMVVPKEYQHAE
;
A
#
# COMPACT_ATOMS: atom_id res chain seq x y z
N MET A 1 -2.50 13.86 15.38
CA MET A 1 -2.86 12.58 14.73
C MET A 1 -2.36 11.41 15.55
N ARG A 2 -3.19 10.40 15.71
CA ARG A 2 -2.90 9.21 16.53
C ARG A 2 -2.84 7.97 15.66
N ILE A 3 -1.66 7.41 15.45
CA ILE A 3 -1.42 6.26 14.57
C ILE A 3 -1.22 5.00 15.38
N LEU A 4 -2.07 4.01 15.15
CA LEU A 4 -1.98 2.70 15.77
C LEU A 4 -1.01 1.82 14.97
N VAL A 5 -0.09 1.15 15.64
CA VAL A 5 0.96 0.34 15.01
C VAL A 5 0.93 -1.06 15.60
N ASP A 6 0.73 -2.06 14.74
CA ASP A 6 0.86 -3.48 15.11
C ASP A 6 2.32 -3.79 15.44
N ALA A 7 2.66 -3.71 16.71
CA ALA A 7 4.04 -3.86 17.17
C ALA A 7 4.56 -5.30 17.08
N MET A 8 3.68 -6.28 16.88
CA MET A 8 4.03 -7.71 16.85
C MET A 8 4.00 -8.31 15.43
N GLY A 9 3.58 -7.52 14.42
CA GLY A 9 3.49 -7.98 13.03
C GLY A 9 4.78 -7.79 12.26
N GLY A 10 5.21 -8.83 11.53
CA GLY A 10 6.41 -8.81 10.68
C GLY A 10 7.62 -9.52 11.27
N ASP A 11 8.63 -9.73 10.40
CA ASP A 11 9.81 -10.56 10.71
C ASP A 11 10.74 -9.91 11.75
N ASN A 12 10.71 -8.58 11.86
CA ASN A 12 11.57 -7.77 12.71
C ASN A 12 10.82 -7.14 13.91
N ALA A 13 9.64 -7.72 14.25
CA ALA A 13 8.84 -7.29 15.40
C ALA A 13 9.38 -7.90 16.71
N PRO A 14 9.26 -7.21 17.85
CA PRO A 14 8.80 -5.84 17.99
C PRO A 14 9.87 -4.77 17.75
N ASP A 15 11.15 -5.14 17.67
CA ASP A 15 12.33 -4.26 17.75
C ASP A 15 12.28 -3.12 16.72
N GLN A 16 12.27 -3.49 15.43
CA GLN A 16 12.31 -2.49 14.35
C GLN A 16 10.98 -1.75 14.21
N ILE A 17 9.87 -2.40 14.57
CA ILE A 17 8.56 -1.78 14.51
C ILE A 17 8.46 -0.65 15.56
N ALA A 18 8.87 -0.93 16.79
CA ALA A 18 8.87 0.05 17.87
C ALA A 18 9.81 1.23 17.59
N LEU A 19 11.02 0.96 17.09
CA LEU A 19 11.95 2.03 16.66
C LEU A 19 11.39 2.92 15.57
N GLY A 20 10.81 2.32 14.54
CA GLY A 20 10.23 3.07 13.44
C GLY A 20 9.07 3.96 13.89
N ALA A 21 8.24 3.48 14.82
CA ALA A 21 7.16 4.26 15.41
C ALA A 21 7.68 5.44 16.25
N ILE A 22 8.72 5.23 17.04
CA ILE A 22 9.40 6.29 17.82
C ILE A 22 9.99 7.36 16.87
N GLN A 23 10.67 6.93 15.80
CA GLN A 23 11.22 7.84 14.80
C GLN A 23 10.11 8.66 14.12
N ALA A 24 9.00 8.01 13.77
CA ALA A 24 7.85 8.69 13.17
C ALA A 24 7.22 9.72 14.11
N ALA A 25 7.00 9.36 15.37
CA ALA A 25 6.47 10.29 16.38
C ALA A 25 7.36 11.54 16.53
N LYS A 26 8.68 11.35 16.55
CA LYS A 26 9.66 12.44 16.61
C LYS A 26 9.67 13.31 15.35
N ASP A 27 9.69 12.67 14.18
CA ASP A 27 9.93 13.38 12.91
C ASP A 27 8.67 14.05 12.36
N PHE A 28 7.49 13.47 12.62
CA PHE A 28 6.21 13.97 12.09
C PHE A 28 5.31 14.60 13.15
N GLY A 29 5.69 14.56 14.45
CA GLY A 29 4.90 15.13 15.53
C GLY A 29 3.55 14.43 15.74
N CYS A 30 3.43 13.15 15.35
CA CYS A 30 2.25 12.34 15.60
C CYS A 30 2.34 11.59 16.93
N GLU A 31 1.19 11.12 17.43
CA GLU A 31 1.13 10.13 18.48
C GLU A 31 1.20 8.73 17.86
N ALA A 32 2.10 7.88 18.36
CA ALA A 32 2.23 6.49 17.94
C ALA A 32 1.81 5.55 19.08
N VAL A 33 0.83 4.69 18.85
CA VAL A 33 0.39 3.68 19.81
C VAL A 33 0.87 2.32 19.34
N LEU A 34 1.82 1.75 20.08
CA LEU A 34 2.34 0.41 19.86
C LEU A 34 1.36 -0.61 20.45
N VAL A 35 0.67 -1.34 19.59
CA VAL A 35 -0.29 -2.38 19.99
C VAL A 35 0.40 -3.72 20.01
N GLY A 36 0.51 -4.36 21.18
CA GLY A 36 1.19 -5.65 21.31
C GLY A 36 1.52 -6.01 22.74
N ARG A 37 2.36 -7.02 22.93
CA ARG A 37 2.82 -7.47 24.25
C ARG A 37 3.70 -6.40 24.89
N GLY A 38 3.15 -5.67 25.85
CA GLY A 38 3.82 -4.51 26.46
C GLY A 38 5.21 -4.83 27.02
N GLU A 39 5.36 -5.95 27.72
CA GLU A 39 6.66 -6.39 28.27
C GLU A 39 7.69 -6.65 27.15
N ALA A 40 7.30 -7.30 26.06
CA ALA A 40 8.19 -7.59 24.95
C ALA A 40 8.63 -6.29 24.24
N ILE A 41 7.70 -5.33 24.05
CA ILE A 41 8.00 -4.03 23.46
C ILE A 41 8.97 -3.24 24.35
N LEU A 42 8.72 -3.17 25.66
CA LEU A 42 9.60 -2.47 26.60
C LEU A 42 10.99 -3.10 26.68
N GLN A 43 11.07 -4.45 26.65
CA GLN A 43 12.35 -5.15 26.64
C GLN A 43 13.13 -4.85 25.36
N ALA A 44 12.48 -4.92 24.19
CA ALA A 44 13.10 -4.60 22.89
C ALA A 44 13.65 -3.16 22.86
N LEU A 45 12.92 -2.20 23.43
CA LEU A 45 13.38 -0.81 23.51
C LEU A 45 14.57 -0.66 24.47
N LYS A 46 14.53 -1.35 25.62
CA LYS A 46 15.62 -1.35 26.58
C LYS A 46 16.90 -1.93 26.01
N ASP A 47 16.82 -3.00 25.24
CA ASP A 47 17.97 -3.62 24.55
C ASP A 47 18.63 -2.67 23.54
N GLN A 48 17.90 -1.65 23.09
CA GLN A 48 18.36 -0.57 22.22
C GLN A 48 18.70 0.73 22.95
N GLY A 49 18.77 0.69 24.28
CA GLY A 49 19.17 1.82 25.12
C GLY A 49 18.05 2.84 25.37
N ILE A 50 16.80 2.49 25.12
CA ILE A 50 15.63 3.33 25.37
C ILE A 50 14.94 2.85 26.65
N GLU A 51 15.26 3.46 27.78
CA GLU A 51 14.77 3.05 29.10
C GLU A 51 13.34 3.52 29.39
N THR A 52 12.90 4.60 28.76
CA THR A 52 11.58 5.19 28.95
C THR A 52 10.92 5.51 27.61
N LEU A 53 9.60 5.35 27.54
CA LEU A 53 8.86 5.71 26.32
C LEU A 53 9.00 7.21 26.05
N PRO A 54 9.41 7.59 24.84
CA PRO A 54 9.46 8.99 24.45
C PRO A 54 8.08 9.63 24.43
N LYS A 55 8.04 10.96 24.55
CA LYS A 55 6.79 11.72 24.45
C LYS A 55 6.11 11.43 23.09
N GLY A 56 4.82 11.19 23.13
CA GLY A 56 4.02 10.88 21.93
C GLY A 56 4.02 9.39 21.55
N VAL A 57 4.62 8.53 22.38
CA VAL A 57 4.57 7.08 22.17
C VAL A 57 3.87 6.42 23.36
N GLU A 58 2.88 5.59 23.09
CA GLU A 58 2.11 4.83 24.06
C GLU A 58 2.11 3.35 23.71
N ILE A 59 1.80 2.49 24.68
CA ILE A 59 1.59 1.06 24.47
C ILE A 59 0.14 0.71 24.81
N ALA A 60 -0.52 0.00 23.90
CA ALA A 60 -1.79 -0.68 24.13
C ALA A 60 -1.52 -2.18 24.19
N ASN A 61 -1.80 -2.81 25.33
CA ASN A 61 -1.48 -4.24 25.51
C ASN A 61 -2.39 -5.13 24.64
N ALA A 62 -1.77 -6.14 24.03
CA ALA A 62 -2.42 -7.21 23.27
C ALA A 62 -1.58 -8.49 23.42
N ASP A 63 -2.19 -9.56 23.95
CA ASP A 63 -1.43 -10.72 24.44
C ASP A 63 -1.14 -11.77 23.38
N ASP A 64 -1.85 -11.72 22.24
CA ASP A 64 -1.69 -12.70 21.14
C ASP A 64 -1.13 -12.03 19.86
N VAL A 65 -0.67 -12.86 18.94
CA VAL A 65 -0.04 -12.47 17.67
C VAL A 65 -0.67 -13.25 16.54
N VAL A 66 -0.94 -12.61 15.42
CA VAL A 66 -1.34 -13.27 14.17
C VAL A 66 -0.08 -13.77 13.47
N ASP A 67 0.02 -15.11 13.32
CA ASP A 67 1.10 -15.76 12.60
C ASP A 67 0.85 -15.77 11.09
N MET A 68 1.92 -15.97 10.30
CA MET A 68 1.84 -16.08 8.83
C MET A 68 1.06 -17.29 8.35
N HIS A 69 0.93 -18.34 9.20
CA HIS A 69 0.21 -19.59 8.92
C HIS A 69 -1.24 -19.57 9.41
N ASP A 70 -1.65 -18.52 10.14
CA ASP A 70 -3.03 -18.38 10.58
C ASP A 70 -3.97 -18.17 9.37
N ASP A 71 -5.10 -18.86 9.38
CA ASP A 71 -6.12 -18.72 8.34
C ASP A 71 -6.78 -17.33 8.38
N PRO A 72 -6.61 -16.51 7.32
CA PRO A 72 -7.17 -15.17 7.23
C PRO A 72 -8.68 -15.09 7.47
N ALA A 73 -9.43 -16.15 7.10
CA ALA A 73 -10.88 -16.17 7.23
C ALA A 73 -11.35 -16.30 8.70
N THR A 74 -10.52 -16.87 9.57
CA THR A 74 -10.88 -17.18 10.96
C THR A 74 -10.15 -16.32 11.99
N VAL A 75 -9.14 -15.55 11.57
CA VAL A 75 -8.23 -14.80 12.45
C VAL A 75 -8.98 -13.86 13.41
N VAL A 76 -9.98 -13.14 12.94
CA VAL A 76 -10.78 -12.19 13.77
C VAL A 76 -11.54 -12.91 14.90
N LYS A 77 -11.92 -14.17 14.69
CA LYS A 77 -12.65 -14.96 15.69
C LYS A 77 -11.71 -15.68 16.66
N LYS A 78 -10.61 -16.24 16.14
CA LYS A 78 -9.69 -17.09 16.90
C LYS A 78 -8.62 -16.29 17.65
N LYS A 79 -8.22 -15.12 17.13
CA LYS A 79 -7.12 -14.29 17.61
C LYS A 79 -7.61 -12.90 18.05
N LYS A 80 -8.69 -12.86 18.87
CA LYS A 80 -9.35 -11.61 19.28
C LYS A 80 -8.42 -10.67 20.04
N ASP A 81 -7.50 -11.23 20.81
CA ASP A 81 -6.57 -10.50 21.66
C ASP A 81 -5.22 -10.24 20.97
N SER A 82 -5.14 -10.49 19.64
CA SER A 82 -3.93 -10.21 18.88
C SER A 82 -3.76 -8.71 18.61
N SER A 83 -2.50 -8.29 18.52
CA SER A 83 -2.13 -6.90 18.21
C SER A 83 -2.85 -6.34 16.99
N MET A 84 -3.00 -7.14 15.94
CA MET A 84 -3.72 -6.78 14.72
C MET A 84 -5.22 -6.55 14.98
N VAL A 85 -5.90 -7.48 15.66
CA VAL A 85 -7.35 -7.40 15.90
C VAL A 85 -7.68 -6.31 16.91
N VAL A 86 -6.91 -6.22 18.00
CA VAL A 86 -7.04 -5.15 19.01
C VAL A 86 -6.83 -3.79 18.36
N GLY A 87 -5.75 -3.59 17.60
CA GLY A 87 -5.46 -2.32 16.94
C GLY A 87 -6.52 -1.89 15.93
N LEU A 88 -7.02 -2.82 15.09
CA LEU A 88 -8.11 -2.52 14.15
C LEU A 88 -9.44 -2.23 14.88
N THR A 89 -9.69 -2.86 16.04
CA THR A 89 -10.86 -2.58 16.86
C THR A 89 -10.76 -1.20 17.48
N MET A 90 -9.60 -0.83 18.04
CA MET A 90 -9.33 0.53 18.51
C MET A 90 -9.53 1.56 17.41
N LEU A 91 -9.02 1.28 16.19
CA LEU A 91 -9.22 2.16 15.02
C LEU A 91 -10.71 2.39 14.74
N LYS A 92 -11.50 1.33 14.68
CA LYS A 92 -12.95 1.38 14.47
C LYS A 92 -13.66 2.22 15.53
N GLU A 93 -13.26 2.10 16.80
CA GLU A 93 -13.86 2.77 17.95
C GLU A 93 -13.41 4.22 18.12
N GLY A 94 -12.51 4.71 17.26
CA GLY A 94 -12.01 6.08 17.30
C GLY A 94 -10.81 6.28 18.23
N GLY A 95 -10.18 5.21 18.70
CA GLY A 95 -8.95 5.24 19.48
C GLY A 95 -7.70 5.61 18.68
N GLY A 96 -7.85 5.80 17.35
CA GLY A 96 -6.80 6.25 16.44
C GLY A 96 -7.36 6.71 15.10
N ASP A 97 -6.50 7.33 14.30
CA ASP A 97 -6.84 7.89 12.98
C ASP A 97 -6.49 6.93 11.84
N ALA A 98 -5.42 6.14 12.00
CA ALA A 98 -4.98 5.12 11.04
C ALA A 98 -4.32 3.93 11.74
N PHE A 99 -4.15 2.82 11.02
CA PHE A 99 -3.49 1.60 11.48
C PHE A 99 -2.39 1.17 10.51
N VAL A 100 -1.23 0.77 11.05
CA VAL A 100 -0.08 0.28 10.29
C VAL A 100 0.28 -1.12 10.79
N SER A 101 0.46 -2.09 9.86
CA SER A 101 0.90 -3.45 10.21
C SER A 101 1.84 -4.03 9.17
N ALA A 102 2.91 -4.67 9.62
CA ALA A 102 3.81 -5.49 8.80
C ALA A 102 3.45 -6.99 8.82
N GLY A 103 2.37 -7.38 9.53
CA GLY A 103 1.90 -8.76 9.64
C GLY A 103 1.37 -9.36 8.34
N SER A 104 0.77 -10.56 8.42
CA SER A 104 0.20 -11.28 7.26
C SER A 104 -0.77 -10.42 6.45
N THR A 105 -0.52 -10.31 5.14
CA THR A 105 -1.35 -9.48 4.24
C THR A 105 -2.79 -9.97 4.17
N GLY A 106 -2.97 -11.30 4.04
CA GLY A 106 -4.31 -11.89 3.98
C GLY A 106 -5.09 -11.69 5.27
N ALA A 107 -4.44 -11.88 6.42
CA ALA A 107 -5.05 -11.65 7.72
C ALA A 107 -5.42 -10.17 7.93
N LEU A 108 -4.51 -9.25 7.59
CA LEU A 108 -4.77 -7.80 7.70
C LEU A 108 -5.94 -7.37 6.82
N LEU A 109 -5.98 -7.79 5.55
CA LEU A 109 -7.05 -7.45 4.63
C LEU A 109 -8.41 -7.98 5.12
N SER A 110 -8.43 -9.24 5.57
CA SER A 110 -9.64 -9.88 6.11
C SER A 110 -10.11 -9.16 7.39
N ALA A 111 -9.22 -8.96 8.36
CA ALA A 111 -9.53 -8.30 9.62
C ALA A 111 -9.96 -6.84 9.41
N ALA A 112 -9.27 -6.07 8.59
CA ALA A 112 -9.63 -4.69 8.30
C ALA A 112 -11.00 -4.60 7.60
N THR A 113 -11.28 -5.50 6.65
CA THR A 113 -12.58 -5.55 5.98
C THR A 113 -13.73 -5.88 6.94
N LEU A 114 -13.52 -6.78 7.90
CA LEU A 114 -14.54 -7.19 8.85
C LEU A 114 -14.74 -6.17 9.99
N ILE A 115 -13.66 -5.59 10.50
CA ILE A 115 -13.67 -4.72 11.69
C ILE A 115 -13.89 -3.26 11.30
N VAL A 116 -12.99 -2.68 10.47
CA VAL A 116 -13.03 -1.27 10.03
C VAL A 116 -14.15 -1.07 9.00
N ARG A 117 -14.40 -2.10 8.22
CA ARG A 117 -15.37 -2.15 7.13
C ARG A 117 -14.99 -1.25 5.94
N ARG A 118 -15.59 -1.54 4.81
CA ARG A 118 -15.47 -0.75 3.60
C ARG A 118 -16.39 0.46 3.62
N VAL A 119 -16.03 1.51 2.90
CA VAL A 119 -16.92 2.61 2.56
C VAL A 119 -18.19 2.02 1.93
N LYS A 120 -19.35 2.53 2.34
CA LYS A 120 -20.66 2.02 1.87
C LYS A 120 -20.74 2.17 0.35
N GLY A 121 -21.01 1.09 -0.35
CA GLY A 121 -21.06 1.02 -1.83
C GLY A 121 -19.77 0.48 -2.46
N ILE A 122 -18.62 0.52 -1.78
CA ILE A 122 -17.39 -0.13 -2.27
C ILE A 122 -17.51 -1.65 -2.12
N ARG A 123 -17.32 -2.36 -3.22
CA ARG A 123 -17.46 -3.83 -3.29
C ARG A 123 -16.27 -4.57 -2.73
N ARG A 124 -15.04 -4.06 -2.99
CA ARG A 124 -13.78 -4.64 -2.51
C ARG A 124 -12.82 -3.53 -2.09
N ALA A 125 -12.14 -3.73 -0.96
CA ALA A 125 -10.95 -2.96 -0.67
C ALA A 125 -9.82 -3.47 -1.56
N ALA A 126 -8.94 -2.57 -2.00
CA ALA A 126 -7.84 -2.90 -2.90
C ALA A 126 -6.50 -2.46 -2.32
N MET A 127 -5.43 -3.15 -2.68
CA MET A 127 -4.07 -2.76 -2.37
C MET A 127 -3.54 -1.83 -3.47
N GLY A 128 -3.14 -0.62 -3.09
CA GLY A 128 -2.62 0.39 -4.00
C GLY A 128 -1.16 0.76 -3.71
N PRO A 129 -0.16 -0.10 -4.05
CA PRO A 129 1.24 0.27 -3.94
C PRO A 129 1.60 1.41 -4.89
N GLN A 130 2.55 2.23 -4.45
CA GLN A 130 3.15 3.29 -5.24
C GLN A 130 4.41 2.74 -5.92
N ILE A 131 4.42 2.77 -7.25
CA ILE A 131 5.55 2.31 -8.07
C ILE A 131 6.35 3.53 -8.53
N PRO A 132 7.67 3.59 -8.26
CA PRO A 132 8.50 4.67 -8.77
C PRO A 132 8.62 4.58 -10.30
N THR A 133 8.44 5.70 -10.99
CA THR A 133 8.57 5.76 -12.44
C THR A 133 9.80 6.55 -12.88
N ARG A 134 10.20 6.39 -14.14
CA ARG A 134 11.31 7.13 -14.76
C ARG A 134 11.09 8.65 -14.72
N THR A 135 9.84 9.10 -14.78
CA THR A 135 9.50 10.53 -14.79
C THR A 135 9.74 11.25 -13.47
N GLY A 136 10.01 10.50 -12.39
CA GLY A 136 10.15 11.03 -11.04
C GLY A 136 8.83 11.10 -10.27
N ARG A 137 7.69 10.86 -10.93
CA ARG A 137 6.38 10.69 -10.29
C ARG A 137 6.17 9.23 -9.89
N GLU A 138 5.35 9.00 -8.91
CA GLU A 138 4.90 7.67 -8.53
C GLU A 138 3.64 7.30 -9.33
N CYS A 139 3.48 6.00 -9.61
CA CYS A 139 2.29 5.44 -10.22
C CYS A 139 1.58 4.54 -9.21
N VAL A 140 0.27 4.68 -9.04
CA VAL A 140 -0.54 3.80 -8.20
C VAL A 140 -0.96 2.59 -9.01
N LEU A 141 -0.51 1.38 -8.62
CA LEU A 141 -1.01 0.12 -9.18
C LEU A 141 -2.13 -0.40 -8.30
N ILE A 142 -3.32 -0.60 -8.84
CA ILE A 142 -4.52 -1.01 -8.09
C ILE A 142 -5.40 -1.97 -8.92
N ASP A 143 -5.73 -3.18 -8.49
CA ASP A 143 -5.35 -3.87 -7.28
C ASP A 143 -4.03 -4.63 -7.44
N CYS A 144 -3.37 -4.91 -6.31
CA CYS A 144 -2.09 -5.61 -6.29
C CYS A 144 -2.06 -6.71 -5.21
N GLY A 145 -3.05 -7.62 -5.24
CA GLY A 145 -3.05 -8.81 -4.40
C GLY A 145 -4.15 -8.88 -3.33
N ALA A 146 -5.10 -7.96 -3.28
CA ALA A 146 -6.25 -8.06 -2.39
C ALA A 146 -7.34 -8.99 -2.95
N THR A 147 -7.59 -8.96 -4.27
CA THR A 147 -8.64 -9.74 -4.93
C THR A 147 -8.12 -10.32 -6.23
N ALA A 148 -7.84 -11.63 -6.24
CA ALA A 148 -7.28 -12.30 -7.42
C ALA A 148 -8.30 -12.34 -8.59
N ASP A 149 -9.53 -12.76 -8.30
CA ASP A 149 -10.62 -12.83 -9.27
C ASP A 149 -11.52 -11.60 -9.14
N CYS A 150 -11.52 -10.76 -10.16
CA CYS A 150 -12.27 -9.51 -10.18
C CYS A 150 -13.44 -9.55 -11.17
N THR A 151 -14.45 -8.75 -10.89
CA THR A 151 -15.54 -8.43 -11.81
C THR A 151 -15.29 -7.07 -12.47
N PRO A 152 -15.94 -6.73 -13.60
CA PRO A 152 -15.84 -5.41 -14.21
C PRO A 152 -16.20 -4.27 -13.25
N GLU A 153 -17.18 -4.47 -12.35
CA GLU A 153 -17.56 -3.51 -11.32
C GLU A 153 -16.40 -3.21 -10.36
N PHE A 154 -15.59 -4.23 -9.99
CA PHE A 154 -14.46 -4.01 -9.08
C PHE A 154 -13.40 -3.14 -9.74
N LEU A 155 -13.04 -3.44 -11.01
CA LEU A 155 -12.04 -2.67 -11.73
C LEU A 155 -12.50 -1.23 -12.01
N LEU A 156 -13.78 -1.03 -12.29
CA LEU A 156 -14.35 0.32 -12.38
C LEU A 156 -14.17 1.08 -11.07
N GLN A 157 -14.52 0.48 -9.93
CA GLN A 157 -14.32 1.09 -8.62
C GLN A 157 -12.83 1.33 -8.32
N PHE A 158 -11.94 0.40 -8.68
CA PHE A 158 -10.49 0.57 -8.50
C PHE A 158 -9.93 1.75 -9.28
N ALA A 159 -10.46 2.02 -10.48
CA ALA A 159 -10.09 3.19 -11.27
C ALA A 159 -10.38 4.50 -10.52
N PHE A 160 -11.57 4.64 -9.94
CA PHE A 160 -11.93 5.80 -9.12
C PHE A 160 -11.11 5.86 -7.83
N MET A 161 -10.98 4.74 -7.13
CA MET A 161 -10.20 4.64 -5.89
C MET A 161 -8.74 5.05 -6.11
N GLY A 162 -8.12 4.54 -7.17
CA GLY A 162 -6.76 4.91 -7.56
C GLY A 162 -6.64 6.37 -7.98
N SER A 163 -7.60 6.87 -8.75
CA SER A 163 -7.65 8.28 -9.19
C SER A 163 -7.71 9.24 -8.01
N TYR A 164 -8.64 9.04 -7.07
CA TYR A 164 -8.74 9.88 -5.88
C TYR A 164 -7.53 9.75 -4.95
N TYR A 165 -6.97 8.54 -4.83
CA TYR A 165 -5.73 8.36 -4.05
C TYR A 165 -4.56 9.12 -4.69
N ALA A 166 -4.37 9.01 -5.99
CA ALA A 166 -3.32 9.74 -6.71
C ALA A 166 -3.51 11.26 -6.62
N GLU A 167 -4.74 11.74 -6.74
CA GLU A 167 -5.03 13.17 -6.62
C GLU A 167 -4.81 13.70 -5.20
N LYS A 168 -5.40 13.04 -4.19
CA LYS A 168 -5.45 13.56 -2.81
C LYS A 168 -4.18 13.28 -2.01
N VAL A 169 -3.57 12.10 -2.19
CA VAL A 169 -2.38 11.69 -1.42
C VAL A 169 -1.09 12.03 -2.15
N LEU A 170 -1.03 11.82 -3.48
CA LEU A 170 0.17 12.08 -4.26
C LEU A 170 0.20 13.48 -4.90
N GLY A 171 -0.89 14.25 -4.80
CA GLY A 171 -0.98 15.61 -5.36
C GLY A 171 -0.92 15.65 -6.90
N ILE A 172 -1.32 14.58 -7.57
CA ILE A 172 -1.32 14.52 -9.03
C ILE A 172 -2.66 15.04 -9.55
N GLU A 173 -2.66 16.27 -10.05
CA GLU A 173 -3.86 16.86 -10.66
C GLU A 173 -4.29 16.08 -11.90
N ASN A 174 -5.58 15.70 -11.95
CA ASN A 174 -6.20 14.96 -13.07
C ASN A 174 -5.39 13.73 -13.50
N PRO A 175 -5.17 12.75 -12.61
CA PRO A 175 -4.26 11.63 -12.83
C PRO A 175 -4.70 10.77 -14.03
N ARG A 176 -3.77 10.40 -14.89
CA ARG A 176 -3.99 9.53 -16.03
C ARG A 176 -4.25 8.12 -15.55
N VAL A 177 -5.44 7.60 -15.81
CA VAL A 177 -5.88 6.25 -15.45
C VAL A 177 -5.81 5.35 -16.66
N ALA A 178 -5.12 4.22 -16.55
CA ALA A 178 -5.02 3.23 -17.63
C ALA A 178 -5.35 1.82 -17.14
N LEU A 179 -5.89 0.98 -18.01
CA LEU A 179 -6.18 -0.42 -17.75
C LEU A 179 -4.96 -1.27 -18.11
N LEU A 180 -4.44 -2.07 -17.19
CA LEU A 180 -3.36 -3.02 -17.46
C LEU A 180 -3.82 -4.06 -18.47
N ASN A 181 -3.09 -4.18 -19.57
CA ASN A 181 -3.46 -5.06 -20.66
C ASN A 181 -2.21 -5.62 -21.39
N ILE A 182 -2.42 -6.54 -22.33
CA ILE A 182 -1.40 -7.17 -23.18
C ILE A 182 -1.09 -6.39 -24.47
N GLY A 183 -1.78 -5.29 -24.71
CA GLY A 183 -1.61 -4.39 -25.87
C GLY A 183 -2.44 -3.13 -25.67
N ALA A 184 -2.12 -2.08 -26.43
CA ALA A 184 -2.71 -0.76 -26.30
C ALA A 184 -4.11 -0.63 -26.96
N GLU A 185 -4.44 -1.53 -27.90
CA GLU A 185 -5.69 -1.44 -28.67
C GLU A 185 -6.91 -1.80 -27.78
N ASP A 186 -8.04 -1.15 -28.03
CA ASP A 186 -9.31 -1.31 -27.28
C ASP A 186 -9.81 -2.77 -27.25
N SER A 187 -9.49 -3.55 -28.29
CA SER A 187 -9.94 -4.94 -28.44
C SER A 187 -9.08 -5.98 -27.73
N LYS A 188 -7.96 -5.58 -27.13
CA LYS A 188 -7.01 -6.48 -26.47
C LYS A 188 -7.50 -6.95 -25.10
N GLY A 189 -6.89 -8.04 -24.63
CA GLY A 189 -7.12 -8.62 -23.31
C GLY A 189 -8.09 -9.78 -23.28
N GLY A 190 -8.26 -10.33 -22.10
CA GLY A 190 -9.23 -11.37 -21.78
C GLY A 190 -10.65 -10.84 -21.63
N GLU A 191 -11.55 -11.71 -21.19
CA GLU A 191 -12.98 -11.36 -21.02
C GLU A 191 -13.15 -10.21 -20.03
N LEU A 192 -12.43 -10.21 -18.90
CA LEU A 192 -12.50 -9.16 -17.89
C LEU A 192 -12.10 -7.80 -18.47
N GLN A 193 -10.94 -7.71 -19.17
CA GLN A 193 -10.44 -6.45 -19.74
C GLN A 193 -11.40 -5.91 -20.80
N LYS A 194 -11.93 -6.78 -21.65
CA LYS A 194 -12.91 -6.41 -22.68
C LYS A 194 -14.23 -5.93 -22.11
N ALA A 195 -14.65 -6.50 -20.97
CA ALA A 195 -15.88 -6.10 -20.28
C ALA A 195 -15.70 -4.77 -19.51
N VAL A 196 -14.53 -4.51 -18.93
CA VAL A 196 -14.30 -3.29 -18.15
C VAL A 196 -13.91 -2.08 -19.00
N TYR A 197 -13.24 -2.30 -20.15
CA TYR A 197 -12.78 -1.20 -21.00
C TYR A 197 -13.88 -0.20 -21.38
N PRO A 198 -15.06 -0.63 -21.88
CA PRO A 198 -16.14 0.32 -22.20
C PRO A 198 -16.66 1.08 -21.00
N LEU A 199 -16.67 0.47 -19.78
CA LEU A 199 -17.09 1.16 -18.56
C LEU A 199 -16.11 2.29 -18.19
N LEU A 200 -14.81 2.03 -18.26
CA LEU A 200 -13.78 3.04 -18.01
C LEU A 200 -13.80 4.15 -19.07
N LYS A 201 -14.00 3.78 -20.33
CA LYS A 201 -14.12 4.74 -21.43
C LYS A 201 -15.32 5.67 -21.23
N GLN A 202 -16.49 5.13 -20.90
CA GLN A 202 -17.69 5.92 -20.62
C GLN A 202 -17.46 6.85 -19.41
N ALA A 203 -16.80 6.37 -18.34
CA ALA A 203 -16.46 7.21 -17.19
C ALA A 203 -15.50 8.35 -17.57
N GLY A 204 -14.54 8.08 -18.47
CA GLY A 204 -13.63 9.07 -19.01
C GLY A 204 -14.34 10.11 -19.90
N GLU A 205 -15.18 9.68 -20.83
CA GLU A 205 -15.97 10.55 -21.72
C GLU A 205 -16.96 11.43 -20.93
N ALA A 206 -17.45 10.92 -19.79
CA ALA A 206 -18.27 11.69 -18.85
C ALA A 206 -17.45 12.67 -17.97
N GLY A 207 -16.14 12.74 -18.12
CA GLY A 207 -15.25 13.60 -17.33
C GLY A 207 -15.10 13.22 -15.86
N LYS A 208 -15.47 11.97 -15.49
CA LYS A 208 -15.41 11.50 -14.10
C LYS A 208 -14.01 11.04 -13.69
N ILE A 209 -13.26 10.50 -14.62
CA ILE A 209 -11.85 10.09 -14.49
C ILE A 209 -11.10 10.45 -15.78
N ASN A 210 -9.80 10.60 -15.73
CA ASN A 210 -8.97 10.82 -16.91
C ASN A 210 -8.49 9.47 -17.48
N PHE A 211 -9.40 8.71 -18.10
CA PHE A 211 -9.07 7.41 -18.68
C PHE A 211 -8.31 7.58 -19.98
N THR A 212 -7.12 6.98 -20.06
CA THR A 212 -6.19 7.09 -21.20
C THR A 212 -6.10 5.82 -22.07
N GLY A 213 -6.97 4.82 -21.78
CA GLY A 213 -6.97 3.56 -22.53
C GLY A 213 -6.19 2.43 -21.84
N ASN A 214 -5.75 1.44 -22.64
CA ASN A 214 -4.94 0.34 -22.14
C ASN A 214 -3.47 0.75 -21.98
N ILE A 215 -2.77 0.07 -21.04
CA ILE A 215 -1.32 0.20 -20.86
C ILE A 215 -0.67 -1.18 -20.79
N GLU A 216 0.48 -1.34 -21.45
CA GLU A 216 1.29 -2.54 -21.32
C GLU A 216 2.19 -2.46 -20.06
N ALA A 217 2.47 -3.62 -19.46
CA ALA A 217 3.28 -3.73 -18.25
C ALA A 217 4.65 -3.02 -18.33
N ARG A 218 5.29 -3.04 -19.52
CA ARG A 218 6.59 -2.40 -19.77
C ARG A 218 6.55 -0.88 -19.66
N ASP A 219 5.39 -0.25 -19.93
CA ASP A 219 5.24 1.21 -19.95
C ASP A 219 4.94 1.79 -18.58
N VAL A 220 4.55 0.94 -17.60
CA VAL A 220 4.27 1.36 -16.22
C VAL A 220 5.49 2.00 -15.55
N PRO A 221 6.67 1.36 -15.47
CA PRO A 221 7.86 1.98 -14.89
C PRO A 221 8.41 3.15 -15.72
N LEU A 222 7.99 3.28 -16.99
CA LEU A 222 8.35 4.42 -17.85
C LEU A 222 7.47 5.65 -17.58
N GLY A 223 6.37 5.52 -16.82
CA GLY A 223 5.47 6.60 -16.45
C GLY A 223 4.38 6.84 -17.51
N GLY A 224 3.93 5.75 -18.17
CA GLY A 224 2.84 5.79 -19.14
C GLY A 224 1.49 6.20 -18.54
N ALA A 225 1.26 5.93 -17.26
CA ALA A 225 0.07 6.33 -16.52
C ALA A 225 0.43 6.72 -15.08
N ASP A 226 -0.50 7.41 -14.39
CA ASP A 226 -0.38 7.79 -12.99
C ASP A 226 -1.15 6.80 -12.07
N VAL A 227 -2.16 6.14 -12.65
CA VAL A 227 -2.92 5.05 -12.03
C VAL A 227 -3.05 3.90 -13.04
N VAL A 228 -2.67 2.70 -12.61
CA VAL A 228 -2.79 1.47 -13.40
C VAL A 228 -3.78 0.54 -12.72
N VAL A 229 -4.89 0.28 -13.39
CA VAL A 229 -5.98 -0.58 -12.90
C VAL A 229 -5.73 -2.02 -13.33
N SER A 230 -5.84 -2.94 -12.39
CA SER A 230 -5.61 -4.37 -12.61
C SER A 230 -6.48 -5.21 -11.66
N ASP A 231 -6.69 -6.49 -11.99
CA ASP A 231 -7.02 -7.49 -10.99
C ASP A 231 -5.81 -7.75 -10.07
N GLY A 232 -6.06 -8.30 -8.87
CA GLY A 232 -5.01 -8.48 -7.87
C GLY A 232 -3.96 -9.52 -8.26
N PHE A 233 -4.30 -10.48 -9.12
CA PHE A 233 -3.34 -11.49 -9.59
C PHE A 233 -2.35 -10.87 -10.58
N SER A 234 -2.85 -10.24 -11.63
CA SER A 234 -2.01 -9.58 -12.66
C SER A 234 -1.20 -8.44 -12.07
N GLY A 235 -1.81 -7.62 -11.19
CA GLY A 235 -1.11 -6.53 -10.50
C GLY A 235 0.00 -7.03 -9.59
N ASN A 236 -0.20 -8.09 -8.83
CA ASN A 236 0.83 -8.67 -7.99
C ASN A 236 2.00 -9.26 -8.80
N ILE A 237 1.72 -9.92 -9.93
CA ILE A 237 2.76 -10.41 -10.84
C ILE A 237 3.58 -9.24 -11.39
N LEU A 238 2.93 -8.17 -11.83
CA LEU A 238 3.61 -6.97 -12.32
C LEU A 238 4.50 -6.34 -11.23
N LEU A 239 3.97 -6.15 -10.02
CA LEU A 239 4.73 -5.60 -8.90
C LEU A 239 5.97 -6.45 -8.60
N LYS A 240 5.80 -7.75 -8.44
CA LYS A 240 6.90 -8.68 -8.14
C LYS A 240 7.91 -8.79 -9.29
N GLY A 241 7.45 -8.66 -10.53
CA GLY A 241 8.32 -8.55 -11.71
C GLY A 241 9.18 -7.30 -11.68
N ILE A 242 8.61 -6.14 -11.35
CA ILE A 242 9.34 -4.87 -11.20
C ILE A 242 10.34 -4.95 -10.05
N GLU A 243 9.91 -5.42 -8.86
CA GLU A 243 10.78 -5.60 -7.68
C GLU A 243 11.96 -6.52 -7.99
N GLY A 244 11.70 -7.69 -8.59
CA GLY A 244 12.73 -8.67 -8.94
C GLY A 244 13.71 -8.13 -9.99
N THR A 245 13.21 -7.42 -11.00
CA THR A 245 14.06 -6.77 -12.02
C THR A 245 14.95 -5.69 -11.39
N ALA A 246 14.41 -4.88 -10.47
CA ALA A 246 15.18 -3.86 -9.77
C ALA A 246 16.33 -4.47 -8.94
N LEU A 247 16.06 -5.55 -8.21
CA LEU A 247 17.07 -6.29 -7.44
C LEU A 247 18.13 -6.90 -8.34
N PHE A 248 17.73 -7.50 -9.46
CA PHE A 248 18.65 -8.05 -10.46
C PHE A 248 19.57 -6.98 -11.04
N MET A 249 19.02 -5.84 -11.47
CA MET A 249 19.80 -4.71 -12.00
C MET A 249 20.77 -4.14 -10.96
N ALA A 250 20.33 -4.00 -9.70
CA ALA A 250 21.18 -3.54 -8.61
C ALA A 250 22.35 -4.49 -8.35
N SER A 251 22.13 -5.82 -8.42
CA SER A 251 23.18 -6.82 -8.30
C SER A 251 24.18 -6.74 -9.46
N MET A 252 23.72 -6.66 -10.70
CA MET A 252 24.59 -6.51 -11.87
C MET A 252 25.46 -5.24 -11.80
N MET A 253 24.87 -4.11 -11.40
CA MET A 253 25.61 -2.86 -11.20
C MET A 253 26.71 -3.02 -10.13
N LYS A 254 26.38 -3.68 -9.01
CA LYS A 254 27.35 -3.97 -7.94
C LYS A 254 28.51 -4.81 -8.45
N ASP A 255 28.24 -5.86 -9.23
CA ASP A 255 29.28 -6.74 -9.78
C ASP A 255 30.16 -6.01 -10.81
N MET A 256 29.54 -5.18 -11.68
CA MET A 256 30.26 -4.33 -12.62
C MET A 256 31.25 -3.40 -11.92
N PHE A 257 30.84 -2.74 -10.84
CA PHE A 257 31.69 -1.82 -10.08
C PHE A 257 32.76 -2.53 -9.24
N LYS A 258 32.55 -3.79 -8.87
CA LYS A 258 33.49 -4.57 -8.08
C LYS A 258 34.58 -5.30 -8.91
N LYS A 259 34.48 -5.30 -10.23
CA LYS A 259 35.26 -6.12 -11.15
C LYS A 259 36.80 -5.89 -11.02
N ASN A 260 37.26 -4.64 -10.89
CA ASN A 260 38.66 -4.28 -10.76
C ASN A 260 38.85 -2.89 -10.10
N ILE A 261 40.08 -2.45 -9.94
CA ILE A 261 40.40 -1.18 -9.26
C ILE A 261 39.89 0.05 -10.03
N LEU A 262 39.89 -0.01 -11.37
CA LEU A 262 39.40 1.09 -12.22
C LEU A 262 37.88 1.24 -12.10
N THR A 263 37.16 0.12 -12.09
CA THR A 263 35.72 0.16 -11.93
C THR A 263 35.29 0.60 -10.53
N LYS A 264 36.10 0.30 -9.48
CA LYS A 264 35.89 0.84 -8.13
C LYS A 264 36.08 2.35 -8.07
N LEU A 265 37.10 2.88 -8.75
CA LEU A 265 37.31 4.34 -8.87
C LEU A 265 36.14 5.00 -9.64
N ALA A 266 35.70 4.39 -10.74
CA ALA A 266 34.51 4.86 -11.46
C ALA A 266 33.26 4.89 -10.58
N ALA A 267 33.05 3.87 -9.71
CA ALA A 267 31.96 3.85 -8.74
C ALA A 267 32.01 5.03 -7.76
N LEU A 268 33.21 5.44 -7.32
CA LEU A 268 33.38 6.62 -6.45
C LEU A 268 32.95 7.91 -7.17
N LEU A 269 33.31 8.07 -8.44
CA LEU A 269 32.93 9.22 -9.24
C LEU A 269 31.40 9.26 -9.52
N CYS A 270 30.75 8.11 -9.62
CA CYS A 270 29.30 7.98 -9.85
C CYS A 270 28.50 7.81 -8.56
N MET A 271 29.10 7.93 -7.37
CA MET A 271 28.50 7.54 -6.08
C MET A 271 27.15 8.20 -5.81
N ASP A 272 27.01 9.48 -6.16
CA ASP A 272 25.75 10.20 -5.91
C ASP A 272 24.62 9.68 -6.80
N GLY A 273 24.91 9.37 -8.06
CA GLY A 273 23.96 8.72 -8.97
C GLY A 273 23.56 7.33 -8.50
N VAL A 274 24.53 6.54 -8.02
CA VAL A 274 24.27 5.19 -7.47
C VAL A 274 23.40 5.27 -6.20
N LYS A 275 23.69 6.23 -5.30
CA LYS A 275 22.88 6.45 -4.09
C LYS A 275 21.44 6.88 -4.45
N ALA A 276 21.29 7.81 -5.40
CA ALA A 276 20.00 8.28 -5.85
C ALA A 276 19.18 7.15 -6.50
N PHE A 277 19.80 6.34 -7.34
CA PHE A 277 19.18 5.14 -7.91
C PHE A 277 18.74 4.16 -6.83
N LYS A 278 19.64 3.81 -5.89
CA LYS A 278 19.33 2.90 -4.79
C LYS A 278 18.15 3.42 -3.96
N LYS A 279 18.16 4.70 -3.60
CA LYS A 279 17.07 5.33 -2.82
C LYS A 279 15.75 5.26 -3.56
N LYS A 280 15.74 5.54 -4.87
CA LYS A 280 14.52 5.51 -5.69
C LYS A 280 13.91 4.11 -5.82
N MET A 281 14.75 3.07 -5.80
CA MET A 281 14.33 1.67 -5.92
C MET A 281 14.13 0.98 -4.56
N ASP A 282 14.34 1.70 -3.46
CA ASP A 282 14.22 1.15 -2.13
C ASP A 282 12.76 1.26 -1.64
N TYR A 283 12.07 0.12 -1.54
CA TYR A 283 10.69 0.06 -1.05
C TYR A 283 10.51 0.67 0.35
N ARG A 284 11.60 0.73 1.15
CA ARG A 284 11.58 1.33 2.50
C ARG A 284 11.31 2.82 2.47
N GLU A 285 11.66 3.50 1.38
CA GLU A 285 11.39 4.94 1.19
C GLU A 285 9.90 5.22 0.99
N THR A 286 9.16 4.31 0.35
CA THR A 286 7.70 4.36 0.24
C THR A 286 7.06 3.94 1.57
N GLY A 287 7.56 2.86 2.18
CA GLY A 287 7.18 2.38 3.51
C GLY A 287 6.09 1.33 3.52
N GLY A 288 5.01 1.50 2.77
CA GLY A 288 3.88 0.58 2.79
C GLY A 288 2.96 0.69 1.58
N THR A 289 1.87 -0.04 1.64
CA THR A 289 0.79 -0.07 0.65
C THR A 289 -0.52 0.25 1.34
N ALA A 290 -1.26 1.23 0.85
CA ALA A 290 -2.58 1.57 1.37
C ALA A 290 -3.62 0.52 0.99
N LEU A 291 -4.47 0.13 1.95
CA LEU A 291 -5.71 -0.60 1.70
C LEU A 291 -6.82 0.44 1.41
N ILE A 292 -7.04 0.71 0.14
CA ILE A 292 -7.97 1.74 -0.32
C ILE A 292 -9.39 1.17 -0.34
N GLY A 293 -10.38 1.99 0.03
CA GLY A 293 -11.79 1.58 0.06
C GLY A 293 -12.30 1.19 1.44
N LEU A 294 -11.48 1.28 2.49
CA LEU A 294 -11.88 1.14 3.90
C LEU A 294 -12.37 2.47 4.48
N ASN A 295 -13.19 2.42 5.54
CA ASN A 295 -13.70 3.63 6.22
C ASN A 295 -12.62 4.45 6.94
N LYS A 296 -11.50 3.83 7.27
CA LYS A 296 -10.32 4.49 7.85
C LYS A 296 -9.05 3.96 7.22
N PRO A 297 -7.96 4.75 7.15
CA PRO A 297 -6.71 4.34 6.55
C PRO A 297 -6.07 3.15 7.28
N VAL A 298 -5.71 2.14 6.50
CA VAL A 298 -4.92 0.98 6.93
C VAL A 298 -3.77 0.82 5.96
N ILE A 299 -2.54 0.81 6.47
CA ILE A 299 -1.32 0.68 5.69
C ILE A 299 -0.66 -0.66 5.96
N LYS A 300 -0.43 -1.43 4.91
CA LYS A 300 0.33 -2.67 4.95
C LYS A 300 1.80 -2.37 4.69
N ALA A 301 2.66 -2.52 5.69
CA ALA A 301 4.10 -2.51 5.53
C ALA A 301 4.63 -3.90 5.14
N HIS A 302 5.79 -3.99 4.50
CA HIS A 302 6.38 -5.27 4.10
C HIS A 302 6.72 -6.12 5.33
N GLY A 303 6.64 -7.47 5.22
CA GLY A 303 6.97 -8.37 6.33
C GLY A 303 8.38 -8.17 6.90
N SER A 304 9.36 -7.91 6.04
CA SER A 304 10.76 -7.63 6.41
C SER A 304 11.06 -6.17 6.74
N SER A 305 10.05 -5.33 7.03
CA SER A 305 10.21 -3.91 7.33
C SER A 305 11.19 -3.67 8.48
N ASP A 306 12.14 -2.77 8.26
CA ASP A 306 12.99 -2.18 9.29
C ASP A 306 12.38 -0.87 9.83
N ALA A 307 13.07 -0.21 10.76
CA ALA A 307 12.60 1.03 11.36
C ALA A 307 12.32 2.14 10.33
N LEU A 308 13.13 2.25 9.26
CA LEU A 308 12.92 3.22 8.19
C LEU A 308 11.62 2.96 7.43
N ALA A 309 11.38 1.69 7.07
CA ALA A 309 10.16 1.30 6.37
C ALA A 309 8.90 1.56 7.22
N VAL A 310 8.94 1.22 8.52
CA VAL A 310 7.82 1.49 9.45
C VAL A 310 7.57 2.98 9.62
N ARG A 311 8.64 3.77 9.82
CA ARG A 311 8.55 5.23 9.90
C ARG A 311 7.85 5.82 8.65
N ASN A 312 8.24 5.35 7.47
CA ASN A 312 7.67 5.83 6.21
C ASN A 312 6.25 5.28 5.97
N ALA A 313 5.91 4.08 6.45
CA ALA A 313 4.53 3.59 6.46
C ALA A 313 3.60 4.45 7.34
N ILE A 314 4.11 4.92 8.48
CA ILE A 314 3.39 5.88 9.34
C ILE A 314 3.24 7.24 8.63
N ARG A 315 4.26 7.73 7.94
CA ARG A 315 4.14 8.94 7.10
C ARG A 315 3.02 8.79 6.06
N GLN A 316 2.95 7.65 5.39
CA GLN A 316 1.90 7.35 4.42
C GLN A 316 0.51 7.29 5.08
N ALA A 317 0.42 6.73 6.29
CA ALA A 317 -0.82 6.71 7.07
C ALA A 317 -1.30 8.13 7.41
N ILE A 318 -0.39 9.02 7.82
CA ILE A 318 -0.66 10.44 8.09
C ILE A 318 -1.22 11.10 6.81
N GLY A 319 -0.54 10.97 5.67
CA GLY A 319 -1.00 11.54 4.40
C GLY A 319 -2.37 11.02 3.97
N ALA A 320 -2.65 9.73 4.19
CA ALA A 320 -3.96 9.15 3.88
C ALA A 320 -5.09 9.69 4.80
N VAL A 321 -4.79 10.00 6.07
CA VAL A 321 -5.73 10.65 6.99
C VAL A 321 -6.00 12.08 6.55
N GLU A 322 -4.95 12.87 6.28
CA GLU A 322 -5.06 14.28 5.85
C GLU A 322 -5.83 14.43 4.54
N ALA A 323 -5.63 13.48 3.62
CA ALA A 323 -6.27 13.46 2.32
C ALA A 323 -7.76 13.09 2.36
N ASP A 324 -8.27 12.54 3.46
CA ASP A 324 -9.64 12.03 3.62
C ASP A 324 -10.16 11.26 2.39
N VAL A 325 -9.37 10.26 1.95
CA VAL A 325 -9.73 9.43 0.79
C VAL A 325 -11.06 8.71 1.01
N ALA A 326 -11.33 8.25 2.24
CA ALA A 326 -12.57 7.56 2.57
C ALA A 326 -13.81 8.46 2.43
N GLY A 327 -13.74 9.71 2.90
CA GLY A 327 -14.80 10.70 2.72
C GLY A 327 -15.01 11.06 1.25
N THR A 328 -13.92 11.22 0.48
CA THR A 328 -13.98 11.46 -0.96
C THR A 328 -14.68 10.30 -1.69
N LEU A 329 -14.35 9.04 -1.35
CA LEU A 329 -15.01 7.86 -1.92
C LEU A 329 -16.51 7.83 -1.57
N ALA A 330 -16.86 8.09 -0.31
CA ALA A 330 -18.26 8.12 0.13
C ALA A 330 -19.10 9.19 -0.58
N ALA A 331 -18.52 10.38 -0.80
CA ALA A 331 -19.18 11.49 -1.48
C ALA A 331 -19.40 11.25 -2.98
N ASN A 332 -18.61 10.36 -3.60
CA ASN A 332 -18.63 10.12 -5.04
C ASN A 332 -19.08 8.70 -5.43
N ILE A 333 -19.65 7.94 -4.50
CA ILE A 333 -20.00 6.53 -4.74
C ILE A 333 -20.96 6.31 -5.91
N ASP A 334 -21.88 7.24 -6.15
CA ASP A 334 -22.86 7.16 -7.24
C ASP A 334 -22.19 7.23 -8.63
N GLN A 335 -20.99 7.75 -8.72
CA GLN A 335 -20.21 7.80 -9.96
C GLN A 335 -19.57 6.46 -10.31
N MET A 336 -19.44 5.55 -9.33
CA MET A 336 -18.74 4.27 -9.42
C MET A 336 -19.68 3.08 -9.67
N VAL A 337 -20.95 3.35 -9.94
CA VAL A 337 -21.97 2.33 -10.21
C VAL A 337 -21.90 1.92 -11.68
N VAL A 338 -21.89 0.61 -11.95
CA VAL A 338 -21.97 0.09 -13.32
C VAL A 338 -23.31 0.51 -13.92
N PRO A 339 -23.32 1.17 -15.08
CA PRO A 339 -24.56 1.54 -15.77
C PRO A 339 -25.45 0.34 -16.04
N LYS A 340 -26.79 0.53 -16.00
CA LYS A 340 -27.77 -0.57 -16.12
C LYS A 340 -27.60 -1.38 -17.41
N GLU A 341 -27.17 -0.73 -18.49
CA GLU A 341 -26.91 -1.36 -19.80
C GLU A 341 -25.77 -2.38 -19.79
N TYR A 342 -24.87 -2.31 -18.78
CA TYR A 342 -23.76 -3.26 -18.59
C TYR A 342 -23.98 -4.22 -17.42
N GLN A 343 -25.11 -4.10 -16.72
CA GLN A 343 -25.52 -5.07 -15.70
C GLN A 343 -26.12 -6.28 -16.43
N HIS A 344 -25.27 -7.28 -16.74
CA HIS A 344 -25.79 -8.55 -17.25
C HIS A 344 -26.72 -9.16 -16.19
N ALA A 345 -27.93 -9.55 -16.61
CA ALA A 345 -28.77 -10.38 -15.79
C ALA A 345 -28.01 -11.65 -15.42
N GLU A 346 -27.86 -11.89 -14.11
CA GLU A 346 -27.35 -13.14 -13.55
C GLU A 346 -28.24 -14.32 -13.96
#